data_37678585015bebdd8b1ba4051da85735
#
_entry.id   37678585015bebdd8b1ba4051da85735
#
_cell.length_a   1.000
_cell.length_b   1.000
_cell.length_c   1.000
_cell.angle_alpha   90.00
_cell.angle_beta   90.00
_cell.angle_gamma   90.00
#
_symmetry.space_group_name_H-M   'P 1'
#
loop_
_entity.id
_entity.type
_entity.pdbx_description
1 polymer ?
#
loop_
_entity_poly.entity_id
_entity_poly.type
_entity_poly.pdbx_seq_one_letter_code
_entity_poly.pdbx_strand_id
1 'polypeptide(L)'
;MSNFDSVARTWDENPIHMDRSKAIATKMEANLPLNNNMKALEYGAGTGILSLLLSEKLGHITMMDSSVGMVNVMQEKVLNRNVTNLLPVCFNLEHDAYNETFDLIFNQMVLHHIKDIASIFQTFYNMLSPGGYLAVADLYTEDGSFHGENVDVHLGFDPEGLKELLYSAGFKKVEFEECYTVRRQNAGKESKFFPIFLLTASK
;
A
#
# COMPACT_ATOMS: atom_id res chain seq x y z
N MET A 1 19.04 -2.28 9.91
CA MET A 1 17.80 -3.07 10.06
C MET A 1 16.68 -2.06 10.17
N SER A 2 15.66 -2.20 9.35
CA SER A 2 14.48 -1.34 9.43
C SER A 2 13.74 -1.61 10.74
N ASN A 3 13.02 -0.62 11.29
CA ASN A 3 12.17 -0.82 12.48
C ASN A 3 11.12 -1.94 12.24
N PHE A 4 10.77 -2.20 10.98
CA PHE A 4 9.80 -3.21 10.56
C PHE A 4 10.31 -4.65 10.70
N ASP A 5 11.62 -4.91 10.60
CA ASP A 5 12.18 -6.25 10.78
C ASP A 5 11.87 -6.85 12.16
N SER A 6 11.91 -6.01 13.20
CA SER A 6 11.72 -6.46 14.59
C SER A 6 10.28 -6.79 14.93
N VAL A 7 9.29 -6.20 14.23
CA VAL A 7 7.86 -6.37 14.51
C VAL A 7 7.14 -7.28 13.50
N ALA A 8 7.83 -7.75 12.47
CA ALA A 8 7.22 -8.49 11.36
C ALA A 8 6.43 -9.72 11.83
N ARG A 9 6.98 -10.50 12.78
CA ARG A 9 6.34 -11.74 13.26
C ARG A 9 5.06 -11.54 14.06
N THR A 10 4.93 -10.39 14.72
CA THR A 10 3.74 -10.04 15.52
C THR A 10 2.82 -9.05 14.82
N TRP A 11 3.17 -8.61 13.60
CA TRP A 11 2.44 -7.60 12.86
C TRP A 11 0.95 -7.91 12.69
N ASP A 12 0.63 -9.14 12.37
CA ASP A 12 -0.75 -9.60 12.14
C ASP A 12 -1.57 -9.80 13.42
N GLU A 13 -0.94 -9.79 14.60
CA GLU A 13 -1.65 -9.88 15.87
C GLU A 13 -2.49 -8.65 16.16
N ASN A 14 -2.17 -7.50 15.52
CA ASN A 14 -2.98 -6.30 15.62
C ASN A 14 -4.17 -6.38 14.64
N PRO A 15 -5.41 -6.52 15.16
CA PRO A 15 -6.59 -6.70 14.31
C PRO A 15 -6.86 -5.51 13.37
N ILE A 16 -6.38 -4.32 13.72
CA ILE A 16 -6.53 -3.11 12.89
C ILE A 16 -5.90 -3.32 11.51
N HIS A 17 -4.80 -4.06 11.40
CA HIS A 17 -4.14 -4.30 10.12
C HIS A 17 -5.00 -5.15 9.17
N MET A 18 -5.64 -6.19 9.71
CA MET A 18 -6.56 -7.03 8.95
C MET A 18 -7.84 -6.27 8.57
N ASP A 19 -8.46 -5.56 9.51
CA ASP A 19 -9.72 -4.85 9.27
C ASP A 19 -9.54 -3.72 8.26
N ARG A 20 -8.45 -2.96 8.35
CA ARG A 20 -8.06 -1.95 7.37
C ARG A 20 -7.86 -2.56 5.98
N SER A 21 -7.07 -3.63 5.88
CA SER A 21 -6.80 -4.29 4.60
C SER A 21 -8.06 -4.84 3.95
N LYS A 22 -9.02 -5.40 4.72
CA LYS A 22 -10.33 -5.82 4.22
C LYS A 22 -11.15 -4.66 3.66
N ALA A 23 -11.18 -3.53 4.37
CA ALA A 23 -11.90 -2.35 3.91
C ALA A 23 -11.31 -1.81 2.61
N ILE A 24 -9.97 -1.73 2.52
CA ILE A 24 -9.26 -1.30 1.31
C ILE A 24 -9.51 -2.27 0.16
N ALA A 25 -9.39 -3.60 0.37
CA ALA A 25 -9.67 -4.61 -0.65
C ALA A 25 -11.09 -4.45 -1.22
N THR A 26 -12.10 -4.30 -0.34
CA THR A 26 -13.49 -4.10 -0.74
C THR A 26 -13.67 -2.86 -1.63
N LYS A 27 -13.01 -1.76 -1.28
CA LYS A 27 -13.06 -0.52 -2.07
C LYS A 27 -12.31 -0.67 -3.40
N MET A 28 -11.18 -1.35 -3.42
CA MET A 28 -10.46 -1.65 -4.66
C MET A 28 -11.31 -2.51 -5.61
N GLU A 29 -11.98 -3.54 -5.10
CA GLU A 29 -12.90 -4.39 -5.89
C GLU A 29 -14.09 -3.61 -6.45
N ALA A 30 -14.59 -2.60 -5.74
CA ALA A 30 -15.70 -1.76 -6.19
C ALA A 30 -15.28 -0.74 -7.27
N ASN A 31 -14.05 -0.21 -7.18
CA ASN A 31 -13.61 0.94 -7.98
C ASN A 31 -12.71 0.56 -9.18
N LEU A 32 -12.14 -0.66 -9.19
CA LEU A 32 -11.21 -1.10 -10.22
C LEU A 32 -11.71 -2.38 -10.91
N PRO A 33 -11.47 -2.54 -12.21
CA PRO A 33 -11.91 -3.70 -12.99
C PRO A 33 -10.97 -4.91 -12.78
N LEU A 34 -10.79 -5.32 -11.50
CA LEU A 34 -9.89 -6.41 -11.14
C LEU A 34 -10.29 -7.71 -11.82
N ASN A 35 -9.32 -8.45 -12.35
CA ASN A 35 -9.55 -9.74 -12.97
C ASN A 35 -8.30 -10.64 -12.97
N ASN A 36 -8.50 -11.95 -13.20
CA ASN A 36 -7.47 -12.98 -13.13
C ASN A 36 -6.41 -12.93 -14.24
N ASN A 37 -6.47 -11.99 -15.18
CA ASN A 37 -5.42 -11.78 -16.18
C ASN A 37 -4.45 -10.66 -15.76
N MET A 38 -4.80 -9.88 -14.76
CA MET A 38 -3.98 -8.75 -14.31
C MET A 38 -2.74 -9.23 -13.56
N LYS A 39 -1.60 -8.65 -13.92
CA LYS A 39 -0.35 -8.71 -13.17
C LYS A 39 -0.25 -7.47 -12.29
N ALA A 40 -0.13 -7.68 -10.99
CA ALA A 40 -0.13 -6.60 -10.01
C ALA A 40 1.16 -6.52 -9.19
N LEU A 41 1.46 -5.33 -8.70
CA LEU A 41 2.51 -5.05 -7.72
C LEU A 41 1.87 -4.43 -6.47
N GLU A 42 2.06 -5.05 -5.30
CA GLU A 42 1.91 -4.38 -4.01
C GLU A 42 3.27 -3.84 -3.56
N TYR A 43 3.40 -2.51 -3.47
CA TYR A 43 4.62 -1.86 -2.98
C TYR A 43 4.51 -1.53 -1.50
N GLY A 44 5.48 -1.97 -0.69
CA GLY A 44 5.42 -1.92 0.77
C GLY A 44 4.39 -2.90 1.34
N ALA A 45 4.42 -4.14 0.85
CA ALA A 45 3.40 -5.15 1.15
C ALA A 45 3.36 -5.59 2.63
N GLY A 46 4.38 -5.26 3.43
CA GLY A 46 4.49 -5.68 4.82
C GLY A 46 4.46 -7.21 4.94
N THR A 47 3.50 -7.74 5.66
CA THR A 47 3.31 -9.19 5.78
C THR A 47 2.38 -9.78 4.70
N GLY A 48 1.98 -8.99 3.68
CA GLY A 48 1.19 -9.44 2.53
C GLY A 48 -0.29 -9.63 2.79
N ILE A 49 -0.88 -8.97 3.80
CA ILE A 49 -2.30 -9.14 4.15
C ILE A 49 -3.20 -8.76 2.97
N LEU A 50 -2.99 -7.59 2.34
CA LEU A 50 -3.84 -7.10 1.27
C LEU A 50 -3.70 -7.95 0.00
N SER A 51 -2.47 -8.33 -0.39
CA SER A 51 -2.24 -9.26 -1.49
C SER A 51 -2.91 -10.61 -1.28
N LEU A 52 -2.88 -11.15 -0.07
CA LEU A 52 -3.57 -12.41 0.26
C LEU A 52 -5.10 -12.28 0.11
N LEU A 53 -5.68 -11.15 0.47
CA LEU A 53 -7.12 -10.88 0.28
C LEU A 53 -7.50 -10.75 -1.20
N LEU A 54 -6.60 -10.20 -2.03
CA LEU A 54 -6.83 -9.97 -3.47
C LEU A 54 -6.35 -11.14 -4.36
N SER A 55 -5.75 -12.19 -3.79
CA SER A 55 -5.12 -13.27 -4.55
C SER A 55 -6.08 -14.05 -5.46
N GLU A 56 -7.36 -14.14 -5.10
CA GLU A 56 -8.40 -14.79 -5.92
C GLU A 56 -8.96 -13.88 -7.04
N LYS A 57 -8.63 -12.58 -6.99
CA LYS A 57 -9.13 -11.57 -7.94
C LYS A 57 -8.12 -11.18 -9.00
N LEU A 58 -6.84 -11.46 -8.75
CA LEU A 58 -5.72 -11.05 -9.60
C LEU A 58 -4.94 -12.28 -10.09
N GLY A 59 -4.42 -12.23 -11.31
CA GLY A 59 -3.69 -13.33 -11.92
C GLY A 59 -2.33 -13.59 -11.28
N HIS A 60 -1.61 -12.53 -10.98
CA HIS A 60 -0.31 -12.59 -10.32
C HIS A 60 -0.08 -11.32 -9.49
N ILE A 61 0.47 -11.46 -8.28
CA ILE A 61 0.83 -10.31 -7.44
C ILE A 61 2.30 -10.45 -7.00
N THR A 62 3.14 -9.49 -7.39
CA THR A 62 4.45 -9.29 -6.81
C THR A 62 4.27 -8.50 -5.52
N MET A 63 4.64 -9.09 -4.38
CA MET A 63 4.56 -8.46 -3.05
C MET A 63 5.94 -7.94 -2.68
N MET A 64 6.15 -6.64 -2.84
CA MET A 64 7.45 -6.00 -2.65
C MET A 64 7.53 -5.28 -1.31
N ASP A 65 8.58 -5.53 -0.55
CA ASP A 65 8.89 -4.80 0.68
C ASP A 65 10.41 -4.65 0.86
N SER A 66 10.86 -3.58 1.48
CA SER A 66 12.28 -3.35 1.78
C SER A 66 12.77 -4.07 3.05
N SER A 67 11.85 -4.51 3.91
CA SER A 67 12.15 -5.25 5.14
C SER A 67 12.30 -6.74 4.88
N VAL A 68 13.48 -7.27 5.15
CA VAL A 68 13.74 -8.72 5.07
C VAL A 68 12.83 -9.50 6.01
N GLY A 69 12.56 -8.95 7.22
CA GLY A 69 11.64 -9.57 8.18
C GLY A 69 10.22 -9.71 7.65
N MET A 70 9.68 -8.66 7.01
CA MET A 70 8.36 -8.68 6.38
C MET A 70 8.30 -9.69 5.23
N VAL A 71 9.32 -9.70 4.36
CA VAL A 71 9.41 -10.65 3.22
C VAL A 71 9.45 -12.10 3.70
N ASN A 72 10.19 -12.40 4.76
CA ASN A 72 10.22 -13.76 5.32
C ASN A 72 8.84 -14.21 5.81
N VAL A 73 8.09 -13.33 6.47
CA VAL A 73 6.70 -13.62 6.91
C VAL A 73 5.78 -13.82 5.70
N MET A 74 5.90 -13.00 4.65
CA MET A 74 5.15 -13.21 3.39
C MET A 74 5.43 -14.58 2.79
N GLN A 75 6.71 -14.98 2.68
CA GLN A 75 7.12 -16.28 2.16
C GLN A 75 6.52 -17.44 2.95
N GLU A 76 6.60 -17.40 4.29
CA GLU A 76 5.99 -18.39 5.18
C GLU A 76 4.47 -18.50 4.94
N LYS A 77 3.77 -17.38 4.79
CA LYS A 77 2.32 -17.37 4.53
C LYS A 77 1.95 -17.95 3.17
N VAL A 78 2.67 -17.60 2.12
CA VAL A 78 2.45 -18.11 0.75
C VAL A 78 2.63 -19.63 0.74
N LEU A 79 3.70 -20.14 1.33
CA LEU A 79 3.96 -21.58 1.44
C LEU A 79 2.87 -22.31 2.24
N ASN A 80 2.51 -21.81 3.41
CA ASN A 80 1.54 -22.43 4.29
C ASN A 80 0.12 -22.48 3.71
N ARG A 81 -0.23 -21.52 2.85
CA ARG A 81 -1.55 -21.45 2.21
C ARG A 81 -1.60 -22.06 0.81
N ASN A 82 -0.46 -22.56 0.29
CA ASN A 82 -0.32 -23.10 -1.07
C ASN A 82 -0.82 -22.12 -2.16
N VAL A 83 -0.60 -20.81 -1.98
CA VAL A 83 -0.98 -19.80 -2.96
C VAL A 83 0.14 -19.68 -4.00
N THR A 84 -0.17 -19.88 -5.27
CA THR A 84 0.83 -20.01 -6.35
C THR A 84 1.03 -18.73 -7.16
N ASN A 85 0.15 -17.76 -7.03
CA ASN A 85 0.16 -16.51 -7.80
C ASN A 85 0.68 -15.30 -7.00
N LEU A 86 1.27 -15.53 -5.83
CA LEU A 86 1.90 -14.49 -5.00
C LEU A 86 3.41 -14.67 -4.96
N LEU A 87 4.15 -13.60 -5.28
CA LEU A 87 5.62 -13.58 -5.32
C LEU A 87 6.18 -12.56 -4.32
N PRO A 88 6.65 -12.99 -3.13
CA PRO A 88 7.37 -12.11 -2.20
C PRO A 88 8.74 -11.69 -2.74
N VAL A 89 9.04 -10.37 -2.72
CA VAL A 89 10.28 -9.79 -3.23
C VAL A 89 10.83 -8.78 -2.23
N CYS A 90 12.10 -8.94 -1.83
CA CYS A 90 12.81 -7.93 -1.03
C CYS A 90 13.45 -6.90 -1.96
N PHE A 91 12.86 -5.69 -2.04
CA PHE A 91 13.32 -4.66 -2.97
C PHE A 91 12.84 -3.26 -2.54
N ASN A 92 13.61 -2.22 -2.91
CA ASN A 92 13.24 -0.83 -2.66
C ASN A 92 13.34 0.01 -3.93
N LEU A 93 12.20 0.48 -4.42
CA LEU A 93 12.09 1.32 -5.63
C LEU A 93 12.65 2.74 -5.45
N GLU A 94 12.91 3.19 -4.22
CA GLU A 94 13.57 4.48 -4.00
C GLU A 94 15.07 4.45 -4.32
N HIS A 95 15.65 3.26 -4.42
CA HIS A 95 17.10 3.09 -4.63
C HIS A 95 17.45 2.44 -5.96
N ASP A 96 16.61 1.52 -6.43
CA ASP A 96 16.91 0.69 -7.59
C ASP A 96 15.73 0.64 -8.57
N ALA A 97 16.05 0.42 -9.85
CA ALA A 97 15.05 0.25 -10.90
C ALA A 97 14.58 -1.21 -10.97
N TYR A 98 13.28 -1.44 -11.04
CA TYR A 98 12.68 -2.75 -11.23
C TYR A 98 12.10 -2.85 -12.64
N ASN A 99 12.66 -3.76 -13.47
CA ASN A 99 12.40 -3.80 -14.91
C ASN A 99 11.24 -4.73 -15.30
N GLU A 100 10.11 -4.59 -14.61
CA GLU A 100 8.87 -5.28 -14.95
C GLU A 100 7.72 -4.30 -15.13
N THR A 101 6.69 -4.70 -15.87
CA THR A 101 5.47 -3.93 -16.05
C THR A 101 4.29 -4.62 -15.41
N PHE A 102 3.31 -3.82 -14.96
CA PHE A 102 2.15 -4.26 -14.22
C PHE A 102 0.87 -3.62 -14.75
N ASP A 103 -0.24 -4.32 -14.63
CA ASP A 103 -1.57 -3.79 -14.97
C ASP A 103 -2.20 -3.03 -13.80
N LEU A 104 -1.73 -3.34 -12.57
CA LEU A 104 -2.12 -2.67 -11.35
C LEU A 104 -0.91 -2.50 -10.44
N ILE A 105 -0.70 -1.29 -9.91
CA ILE A 105 0.20 -1.05 -8.79
C ILE A 105 -0.65 -0.54 -7.63
N PHE A 106 -0.44 -1.10 -6.43
CA PHE A 106 -1.16 -0.66 -5.25
C PHE A 106 -0.27 -0.67 -4.01
N ASN A 107 -0.65 0.15 -3.03
CA ASN A 107 -0.02 0.17 -1.72
C ASN A 107 -1.03 0.59 -0.64
N GLN A 108 -0.71 0.26 0.62
CA GLN A 108 -1.46 0.71 1.78
C GLN A 108 -0.53 1.14 2.91
N MET A 109 -0.69 2.35 3.42
CA MET A 109 0.07 2.86 4.57
C MET A 109 1.59 2.82 4.35
N VAL A 110 2.02 3.20 3.17
CA VAL A 110 3.43 3.18 2.73
C VAL A 110 3.87 4.55 2.27
N LEU A 111 2.99 5.29 1.57
CA LEU A 111 3.36 6.54 0.92
C LEU A 111 3.94 7.56 1.91
N HIS A 112 3.42 7.60 3.14
CA HIS A 112 3.92 8.50 4.19
C HIS A 112 5.35 8.20 4.68
N HIS A 113 5.91 7.03 4.33
CA HIS A 113 7.32 6.70 4.59
C HIS A 113 8.26 7.10 3.44
N ILE A 114 7.74 7.41 2.26
CA ILE A 114 8.51 7.73 1.05
C ILE A 114 8.84 9.21 1.05
N LYS A 115 10.12 9.57 0.89
CA LYS A 115 10.55 10.97 0.94
C LYS A 115 10.18 11.77 -0.30
N ASP A 116 10.36 11.20 -1.48
CA ASP A 116 10.08 11.87 -2.76
C ASP A 116 8.86 11.25 -3.44
N ILE A 117 7.69 11.83 -3.13
CA ILE A 117 6.39 11.38 -3.65
C ILE A 117 6.28 11.55 -5.17
N ALA A 118 6.83 12.64 -5.71
CA ALA A 118 6.79 12.88 -7.15
C ALA A 118 7.60 11.84 -7.92
N SER A 119 8.79 11.50 -7.42
CA SER A 119 9.67 10.48 -8.01
C SER A 119 9.04 9.10 -7.97
N ILE A 120 8.43 8.68 -6.86
CA ILE A 120 7.80 7.37 -6.78
C ILE A 120 6.57 7.27 -7.67
N PHE A 121 5.76 8.33 -7.82
CA PHE A 121 4.63 8.35 -8.75
C PHE A 121 5.09 8.24 -10.21
N GLN A 122 6.20 8.90 -10.57
CA GLN A 122 6.79 8.75 -11.90
C GLN A 122 7.29 7.33 -12.12
N THR A 123 7.89 6.69 -11.11
CA THR A 123 8.32 5.30 -11.15
C THR A 123 7.13 4.37 -11.37
N PHE A 124 6.05 4.51 -10.60
CA PHE A 124 4.83 3.73 -10.78
C PHE A 124 4.22 3.94 -12.17
N TYR A 125 4.17 5.19 -12.65
CA TYR A 125 3.69 5.47 -14.00
C TYR A 125 4.49 4.72 -15.06
N ASN A 126 5.82 4.73 -14.96
CA ASN A 126 6.69 4.06 -15.91
C ASN A 126 6.53 2.53 -15.89
N MET A 127 6.31 1.95 -14.71
CA MET A 127 6.11 0.52 -14.49
C MET A 127 4.70 0.03 -14.85
N LEU A 128 3.71 0.91 -14.99
CA LEU A 128 2.36 0.51 -15.43
C LEU A 128 2.30 0.27 -16.93
N SER A 129 1.58 -0.77 -17.34
CA SER A 129 1.16 -1.01 -18.71
C SER A 129 0.23 0.11 -19.22
N PRO A 130 0.15 0.38 -20.52
CA PRO A 130 -0.88 1.28 -21.07
C PRO A 130 -2.29 0.82 -20.64
N GLY A 131 -3.07 1.73 -20.06
CA GLY A 131 -4.40 1.42 -19.48
C GLY A 131 -4.37 0.75 -18.12
N GLY A 132 -3.20 0.64 -17.50
CA GLY A 132 -3.05 0.14 -16.13
C GLY A 132 -3.54 1.12 -15.06
N TYR A 133 -3.64 0.66 -13.83
CA TYR A 133 -4.22 1.38 -12.70
C TYR A 133 -3.23 1.53 -11.55
N LEU A 134 -3.36 2.62 -10.83
CA LEU A 134 -2.71 2.84 -9.52
C LEU A 134 -3.79 2.91 -8.44
N ALA A 135 -3.54 2.29 -7.28
CA ALA A 135 -4.36 2.43 -6.08
C ALA A 135 -3.47 2.72 -4.86
N VAL A 136 -3.71 3.82 -4.18
CA VAL A 136 -2.95 4.27 -3.00
C VAL A 136 -3.90 4.48 -1.84
N ALA A 137 -3.70 3.73 -0.75
CA ALA A 137 -4.43 3.94 0.49
C ALA A 137 -3.49 4.47 1.57
N ASP A 138 -3.75 5.70 2.06
CA ASP A 138 -2.92 6.32 3.09
C ASP A 138 -3.74 7.30 3.94
N LEU A 139 -3.11 7.83 4.99
CA LEU A 139 -3.70 8.78 5.92
C LEU A 139 -4.04 10.11 5.26
N TYR A 140 -5.23 10.64 5.54
CA TYR A 140 -5.44 12.08 5.42
C TYR A 140 -4.48 12.84 6.33
N THR A 141 -4.22 14.11 6.02
CA THR A 141 -3.37 14.98 6.85
C THR A 141 -3.79 14.93 8.32
N GLU A 142 -2.84 14.70 9.20
CA GLU A 142 -3.05 14.52 10.63
C GLU A 142 -2.05 15.37 11.46
N ASP A 143 -2.17 15.37 12.78
CA ASP A 143 -1.47 16.28 13.69
C ASP A 143 -0.13 15.72 14.23
N GLY A 144 0.43 14.67 13.62
CA GLY A 144 1.66 13.99 14.06
C GLY A 144 1.41 12.93 15.15
N SER A 145 0.17 12.75 15.61
CA SER A 145 -0.12 11.82 16.70
C SER A 145 -0.35 10.38 16.25
N PHE A 146 -0.43 10.11 14.94
CA PHE A 146 -0.58 8.75 14.43
C PHE A 146 0.68 7.91 14.68
N HIS A 147 1.86 8.41 14.37
CA HIS A 147 3.12 7.66 14.55
C HIS A 147 3.81 7.95 15.90
N GLY A 148 3.41 9.04 16.60
CA GLY A 148 4.06 9.54 17.80
C GLY A 148 5.24 10.47 17.48
N GLU A 149 5.91 10.93 18.55
CA GLU A 149 7.00 11.91 18.45
C GLU A 149 8.26 11.28 17.83
N ASN A 150 9.00 12.09 17.04
CA ASN A 150 10.32 11.77 16.47
C ASN A 150 10.32 10.66 15.39
N VAL A 151 9.24 10.46 14.65
CA VAL A 151 9.22 9.61 13.46
C VAL A 151 9.32 10.50 12.21
N ASP A 152 10.33 10.26 11.37
CA ASP A 152 10.58 11.00 10.12
C ASP A 152 9.69 10.48 8.99
N VAL A 153 8.44 10.94 8.95
CA VAL A 153 7.41 10.55 7.97
C VAL A 153 6.57 11.76 7.58
N HIS A 154 5.86 11.67 6.46
CA HIS A 154 4.80 12.62 6.15
C HIS A 154 3.63 12.45 7.14
N LEU A 155 3.08 13.57 7.62
CA LEU A 155 1.93 13.58 8.53
C LEU A 155 0.60 13.40 7.76
N GLY A 156 0.51 12.30 6.99
CA GLY A 156 -0.58 12.09 6.06
C GLY A 156 -0.57 13.05 4.86
N PHE A 157 -1.61 13.02 4.06
CA PHE A 157 -1.68 13.78 2.81
C PHE A 157 -3.04 14.44 2.63
N ASP A 158 -3.03 15.57 1.91
CA ASP A 158 -4.20 16.07 1.22
C ASP A 158 -4.35 15.34 -0.12
N PRO A 159 -5.41 14.54 -0.34
CA PRO A 159 -5.59 13.80 -1.60
C PRO A 159 -5.69 14.70 -2.84
N GLU A 160 -6.18 15.94 -2.72
CA GLU A 160 -6.18 16.87 -3.85
C GLU A 160 -4.74 17.28 -4.25
N GLY A 161 -3.85 17.47 -3.27
CA GLY A 161 -2.44 17.72 -3.55
C GLY A 161 -1.75 16.50 -4.21
N LEU A 162 -2.07 15.28 -3.80
CA LEU A 162 -1.58 14.06 -4.47
C LEU A 162 -2.10 13.93 -5.90
N LYS A 163 -3.34 14.31 -6.16
CA LYS A 163 -3.97 14.32 -7.48
C LYS A 163 -3.22 15.22 -8.46
N GLU A 164 -2.78 16.40 -8.03
CA GLU A 164 -1.95 17.30 -8.85
C GLU A 164 -0.59 16.65 -9.21
N LEU A 165 0.05 15.97 -8.25
CA LEU A 165 1.29 15.25 -8.50
C LEU A 165 1.10 14.08 -9.49
N LEU A 166 -0.01 13.35 -9.37
CA LEU A 166 -0.35 12.26 -10.29
C LEU A 166 -0.63 12.76 -11.71
N TYR A 167 -1.38 13.85 -11.87
CA TYR A 167 -1.57 14.46 -13.19
C TYR A 167 -0.23 14.92 -13.78
N SER A 168 0.66 15.49 -12.98
CA SER A 168 2.00 15.89 -13.41
C SER A 168 2.87 14.70 -13.86
N ALA A 169 2.68 13.51 -13.25
CA ALA A 169 3.34 12.27 -13.66
C ALA A 169 2.71 11.63 -14.91
N GLY A 170 1.54 12.12 -15.39
CA GLY A 170 0.86 11.64 -16.59
C GLY A 170 -0.36 10.76 -16.35
N PHE A 171 -0.73 10.50 -15.11
CA PHE A 171 -1.96 9.76 -14.77
C PHE A 171 -3.21 10.53 -15.18
N LYS A 172 -4.31 9.81 -15.30
CA LYS A 172 -5.65 10.31 -15.68
C LYS A 172 -6.70 9.76 -14.71
N LYS A 173 -7.89 10.35 -14.72
CA LYS A 173 -9.06 9.89 -13.95
C LYS A 173 -8.69 9.63 -12.47
N VAL A 174 -8.08 10.62 -11.85
CA VAL A 174 -7.69 10.51 -10.44
C VAL A 174 -8.90 10.79 -9.57
N GLU A 175 -9.32 9.79 -8.79
CA GLU A 175 -10.45 9.83 -7.87
C GLU A 175 -10.00 9.36 -6.49
N PHE A 176 -10.67 9.82 -5.43
CA PHE A 176 -10.42 9.35 -4.08
C PHE A 176 -11.68 9.38 -3.23
N GLU A 177 -11.71 8.51 -2.23
CA GLU A 177 -12.77 8.45 -1.21
C GLU A 177 -12.17 7.98 0.12
N GLU A 178 -12.85 8.26 1.23
CA GLU A 178 -12.51 7.62 2.51
C GLU A 178 -12.84 6.13 2.45
N CYS A 179 -11.89 5.28 2.89
CA CYS A 179 -12.05 3.83 2.85
C CYS A 179 -12.02 3.16 4.23
N TYR A 180 -11.39 3.79 5.22
CA TYR A 180 -11.30 3.26 6.58
C TYR A 180 -10.96 4.38 7.56
N THR A 181 -11.31 4.21 8.84
CA THR A 181 -10.87 5.12 9.91
C THR A 181 -10.24 4.33 11.05
N VAL A 182 -8.95 4.56 11.32
CA VAL A 182 -8.25 3.99 12.46
C VAL A 182 -8.66 4.73 13.72
N ARG A 183 -9.15 4.00 14.72
CA ARG A 183 -9.36 4.53 16.06
C ARG A 183 -8.18 4.17 16.95
N ARG A 184 -7.51 5.17 17.52
CA ARG A 184 -6.49 4.98 18.54
C ARG A 184 -6.93 5.56 19.88
N GLN A 185 -6.75 4.78 20.92
CA GLN A 185 -7.03 5.22 22.29
C GLN A 185 -5.79 4.98 23.14
N ASN A 186 -5.17 6.06 23.60
CA ASN A 186 -4.11 6.00 24.59
C ASN A 186 -4.73 6.00 25.99
N ALA A 187 -4.18 5.21 26.91
CA ALA A 187 -4.69 5.11 28.28
C ALA A 187 -4.90 6.49 28.92
N GLY A 188 -6.14 6.79 29.33
CA GLY A 188 -6.51 8.05 30.00
C GLY A 188 -6.70 9.27 29.09
N LYS A 189 -6.67 9.11 27.76
CA LYS A 189 -6.93 10.17 26.76
C LYS A 189 -8.18 9.87 25.93
N GLU A 190 -8.75 10.91 25.32
CA GLU A 190 -9.83 10.76 24.36
C GLU A 190 -9.37 9.94 23.13
N SER A 191 -10.30 9.19 22.55
CA SER A 191 -10.02 8.46 21.31
C SER A 191 -9.75 9.44 20.16
N LYS A 192 -8.67 9.20 19.42
CA LYS A 192 -8.38 9.90 18.17
C LYS A 192 -8.78 9.03 16.99
N PHE A 193 -9.23 9.68 15.93
CA PHE A 193 -9.67 9.05 14.69
C PHE A 193 -8.79 9.53 13.54
N PHE A 194 -8.28 8.57 12.77
CA PHE A 194 -7.37 8.82 11.65
C PHE A 194 -7.99 8.21 10.40
N PRO A 195 -8.67 9.04 9.59
CA PRO A 195 -9.26 8.56 8.34
C PRO A 195 -8.17 8.21 7.32
N ILE A 196 -8.45 7.20 6.53
CA ILE A 196 -7.62 6.71 5.43
C ILE A 196 -8.42 6.87 4.14
N PHE A 197 -7.81 7.48 3.12
CA PHE A 197 -8.37 7.52 1.78
C PHE A 197 -7.91 6.32 0.95
N LEU A 198 -8.70 5.95 -0.06
CA LEU A 198 -8.26 5.21 -1.22
C LEU A 198 -8.28 6.16 -2.41
N LEU A 199 -7.13 6.38 -3.03
CA LEU A 199 -6.97 7.13 -4.26
C LEU A 199 -6.72 6.14 -5.39
N THR A 200 -7.44 6.29 -6.51
CA THR A 200 -7.27 5.49 -7.72
C THR A 200 -6.97 6.39 -8.91
N ALA A 201 -6.13 5.90 -9.83
CA ALA A 201 -5.77 6.61 -11.05
C ALA A 201 -5.57 5.63 -12.21
N SER A 202 -5.67 6.09 -13.46
CA SER A 202 -5.36 5.32 -14.67
C SER A 202 -4.20 5.93 -15.45
N LYS A 203 -3.41 5.08 -16.10
CA LYS A 203 -2.36 5.49 -17.06
C LYS A 203 -2.92 5.77 -18.43
#